data_12added6a807b96ac34002631859fd87
#
_entry.id   12added6a807b96ac34002631859fd87
#
_cell.length_a   1.000
_cell.length_b   1.000
_cell.length_c   1.000
_cell.angle_alpha   90.00
_cell.angle_beta   90.00
_cell.angle_gamma   90.00
#
_symmetry.space_group_name_H-M   'P 1'
#
loop_
_entity.id
_entity.type
_entity.pdbx_description
1 polymer ?
#
loop_
_entity_poly.entity_id
_entity_poly.type
_entity_poly.pdbx_seq_one_letter_code
_entity_poly.pdbx_strand_id
1 'polypeptide(L)'
;APASDSAAPGRRSGRTPAQIVADFVIAAVGQLHRPSTPPIAGQSTFAGTQFHSAQWNHAADLAGKHIAVIGNAASAVQFVPQIAPLASKLTIFQRSANWLMPRKDRLYAPRTQRMLTRFPGLARLYHDAQWFFFGEMQLTPLMKQVKPVQALARWKSLAHLRRQVKDPALRAKLVPDYPIGAKR
;
A
#
# COMPACT_ATOMS: atom_id res chain seq x y z
N ALA A 1 -18.50 -25.11 -26.07
CA ALA A 1 -19.39 -24.55 -25.03
C ALA A 1 -18.78 -23.22 -24.53
N PRO A 2 -19.53 -22.10 -24.48
CA PRO A 2 -18.99 -20.83 -24.05
C PRO A 2 -18.80 -20.79 -22.53
N ALA A 3 -17.69 -20.20 -22.11
CA ALA A 3 -17.34 -19.98 -20.71
C ALA A 3 -18.37 -19.07 -20.04
N SER A 4 -18.86 -19.50 -18.89
CA SER A 4 -19.79 -18.77 -18.05
C SER A 4 -19.16 -17.48 -17.53
N ASP A 5 -19.83 -16.40 -17.85
CA ASP A 5 -19.59 -15.03 -17.38
C ASP A 5 -19.73 -14.97 -15.85
N SER A 6 -18.61 -14.91 -15.12
CA SER A 6 -18.64 -14.71 -13.68
C SER A 6 -18.86 -13.21 -13.41
N ALA A 7 -20.08 -12.87 -13.05
CA ALA A 7 -20.51 -11.52 -12.70
C ALA A 7 -19.61 -10.87 -11.64
N ALA A 8 -19.02 -9.73 -11.97
CA ALA A 8 -18.31 -8.87 -11.04
C ALA A 8 -19.28 -8.30 -9.98
N PRO A 9 -19.01 -8.44 -8.68
CA PRO A 9 -19.82 -7.81 -7.64
C PRO A 9 -19.49 -6.32 -7.55
N GLY A 10 -20.47 -5.45 -7.69
CA GLY A 10 -20.32 -4.03 -7.36
C GLY A 10 -20.86 -3.01 -8.33
N ARG A 11 -21.74 -3.37 -9.26
CA ARG A 11 -22.55 -2.37 -9.96
C ARG A 11 -23.63 -1.85 -9.03
N ARG A 12 -23.47 -0.61 -8.57
CA ARG A 12 -24.60 0.14 -7.99
C ARG A 12 -25.70 0.21 -9.04
N SER A 13 -26.77 -0.54 -8.81
CA SER A 13 -27.96 -0.50 -9.63
C SER A 13 -28.56 0.91 -9.61
N GLY A 14 -28.82 1.50 -10.77
CA GLY A 14 -29.69 2.67 -10.90
C GLY A 14 -29.12 3.93 -11.56
N ARG A 15 -27.87 3.93 -12.07
CA ARG A 15 -27.41 5.07 -12.91
C ARG A 15 -27.38 4.63 -14.36
N THR A 16 -28.27 5.21 -15.16
CA THR A 16 -28.17 5.15 -16.62
C THR A 16 -26.83 5.72 -17.06
N PRO A 17 -26.08 5.06 -17.95
CA PRO A 17 -24.85 5.62 -18.50
C PRO A 17 -25.13 6.98 -19.11
N ALA A 18 -24.46 8.02 -18.63
CA ALA A 18 -24.54 9.33 -19.25
C ALA A 18 -23.75 9.31 -20.56
N GLN A 19 -24.41 9.65 -21.67
CA GLN A 19 -23.75 9.84 -22.96
C GLN A 19 -23.33 11.30 -23.09
N ILE A 20 -22.02 11.53 -23.32
CA ILE A 20 -21.46 12.85 -23.54
C ILE A 20 -20.84 12.85 -24.94
N VAL A 21 -21.23 13.83 -25.74
CA VAL A 21 -20.63 14.08 -27.06
C VAL A 21 -19.59 15.19 -26.90
N ALA A 22 -18.36 14.93 -27.36
CA ALA A 22 -17.24 15.86 -27.26
C ALA A 22 -16.31 15.68 -28.45
N ASP A 23 -15.68 16.77 -28.89
CA ASP A 23 -14.69 16.74 -29.98
C ASP A 23 -13.40 16.05 -29.56
N PHE A 24 -13.05 16.15 -28.27
CA PHE A 24 -11.85 15.51 -27.69
C PHE A 24 -12.18 14.84 -26.35
N VAL A 25 -11.59 13.67 -26.12
CA VAL A 25 -11.70 12.96 -24.83
C VAL A 25 -10.30 12.79 -24.23
N ILE A 26 -10.10 13.35 -23.03
CA ILE A 26 -8.87 13.22 -22.27
C ILE A 26 -9.11 12.22 -21.12
N ALA A 27 -8.51 11.04 -21.22
CA ALA A 27 -8.62 10.01 -20.19
C ALA A 27 -7.61 10.26 -19.05
N ALA A 28 -8.07 10.84 -17.95
CA ALA A 28 -7.28 11.10 -16.74
C ALA A 28 -7.64 10.13 -15.60
N VAL A 29 -7.70 8.83 -15.89
CA VAL A 29 -8.19 7.75 -14.99
C VAL A 29 -7.16 7.29 -13.94
N GLY A 30 -5.94 7.80 -14.00
CA GLY A 30 -4.84 7.41 -13.11
C GLY A 30 -4.20 6.05 -13.45
N GLN A 31 -3.01 5.83 -12.90
CA GLN A 31 -2.20 4.64 -13.20
C GLN A 31 -2.70 3.36 -12.50
N LEU A 32 -3.55 3.47 -11.49
CA LEU A 32 -4.07 2.33 -10.71
C LEU A 32 -5.49 1.94 -11.09
N HIS A 33 -5.98 2.43 -12.22
CA HIS A 33 -7.36 2.21 -12.67
C HIS A 33 -7.66 0.73 -12.97
N ARG A 34 -6.72 0.02 -13.60
CA ARG A 34 -6.87 -1.40 -13.94
C ARG A 34 -5.94 -2.26 -13.09
N PRO A 35 -6.48 -3.27 -12.37
CA PRO A 35 -5.66 -4.27 -11.71
C PRO A 35 -4.81 -5.01 -12.74
N SER A 36 -3.54 -5.27 -12.40
CA SER A 36 -2.65 -6.10 -13.22
C SER A 36 -2.26 -7.34 -12.43
N THR A 37 -2.57 -8.49 -12.96
CA THR A 37 -2.17 -9.77 -12.40
C THR A 37 -0.98 -10.30 -13.19
N PRO A 38 0.12 -10.70 -12.53
CA PRO A 38 1.27 -11.25 -13.22
C PRO A 38 0.91 -12.58 -13.89
N PRO A 39 1.48 -12.90 -15.08
CA PRO A 39 1.26 -14.18 -15.75
C PRO A 39 2.01 -15.28 -15.00
N ILE A 40 1.30 -16.02 -14.16
CA ILE A 40 1.84 -17.14 -13.39
C ILE A 40 1.34 -18.44 -14.00
N ALA A 41 2.26 -19.33 -14.38
CA ALA A 41 1.88 -20.64 -14.90
C ALA A 41 1.02 -21.40 -13.86
N GLY A 42 -0.08 -21.97 -14.31
CA GLY A 42 -1.01 -22.70 -13.44
C GLY A 42 -1.96 -21.83 -12.62
N GLN A 43 -1.97 -20.51 -12.79
CA GLN A 43 -2.90 -19.65 -12.04
C GLN A 43 -4.36 -20.01 -12.27
N SER A 44 -4.75 -20.35 -13.50
CA SER A 44 -6.12 -20.74 -13.87
C SER A 44 -6.56 -22.09 -13.31
N THR A 45 -5.62 -22.95 -12.90
CA THR A 45 -5.89 -24.26 -12.31
C THR A 45 -5.89 -24.24 -10.78
N PHE A 46 -5.62 -23.09 -10.18
CA PHE A 46 -5.69 -22.96 -8.72
C PHE A 46 -7.13 -23.06 -8.22
N ALA A 47 -7.42 -24.11 -7.46
CA ALA A 47 -8.78 -24.41 -6.98
C ALA A 47 -9.22 -23.55 -5.78
N GLY A 48 -8.32 -22.79 -5.17
CA GLY A 48 -8.63 -21.92 -4.03
C GLY A 48 -9.18 -20.56 -4.45
N THR A 49 -9.69 -19.81 -3.48
CA THR A 49 -10.16 -18.43 -3.70
C THR A 49 -8.99 -17.52 -4.03
N GLN A 50 -9.09 -16.78 -5.13
CA GLN A 50 -8.10 -15.80 -5.54
C GLN A 50 -8.76 -14.48 -5.96
N PHE A 51 -8.14 -13.37 -5.59
CA PHE A 51 -8.60 -12.04 -5.97
C PHE A 51 -7.46 -11.02 -5.89
N HIS A 52 -7.61 -9.93 -6.63
CA HIS A 52 -6.66 -8.82 -6.58
C HIS A 52 -7.04 -7.84 -5.47
N SER A 53 -6.05 -7.25 -4.78
CA SER A 53 -6.28 -6.33 -3.65
C SER A 53 -7.10 -5.09 -4.01
N ALA A 54 -7.08 -4.63 -5.28
CA ALA A 54 -7.94 -3.55 -5.77
C ALA A 54 -9.41 -3.98 -5.98
N GLN A 55 -9.67 -5.28 -5.99
CA GLN A 55 -11.00 -5.90 -6.12
C GLN A 55 -11.20 -6.87 -4.96
N TRP A 56 -11.16 -6.32 -3.73
CA TRP A 56 -11.21 -7.12 -2.51
C TRP A 56 -12.51 -7.91 -2.42
N ASN A 57 -12.38 -9.22 -2.24
CA ASN A 57 -13.53 -10.09 -2.00
C ASN A 57 -13.89 -10.11 -0.51
N HIS A 58 -14.87 -9.31 -0.11
CA HIS A 58 -15.32 -9.22 1.27
C HIS A 58 -16.08 -10.47 1.76
N ALA A 59 -16.54 -11.32 0.84
CA ALA A 59 -17.20 -12.58 1.17
C ALA A 59 -16.20 -13.74 1.41
N ALA A 60 -14.93 -13.54 1.11
CA ALA A 60 -13.92 -14.57 1.33
C ALA A 60 -13.64 -14.76 2.84
N ASP A 61 -13.87 -15.97 3.34
CA ASP A 61 -13.46 -16.34 4.68
C ASP A 61 -11.95 -16.56 4.73
N LEU A 62 -11.24 -15.74 5.53
CA LEU A 62 -9.80 -15.79 5.73
C LEU A 62 -9.40 -16.51 7.02
N ALA A 63 -10.36 -16.78 7.91
CA ALA A 63 -10.07 -17.35 9.23
C ALA A 63 -9.54 -18.78 9.11
N GLY A 64 -8.41 -19.03 9.76
CA GLY A 64 -7.77 -20.36 9.78
C GLY A 64 -7.23 -20.85 8.44
N LYS A 65 -7.22 -20.03 7.40
CA LYS A 65 -6.74 -20.42 6.06
C LYS A 65 -5.23 -20.24 5.92
N HIS A 66 -4.65 -21.01 4.99
CA HIS A 66 -3.32 -20.73 4.47
C HIS A 66 -3.44 -19.67 3.38
N ILE A 67 -2.86 -18.51 3.60
CA ILE A 67 -2.97 -17.37 2.69
C ILE A 67 -1.63 -17.12 2.02
N ALA A 68 -1.65 -17.02 0.69
CA ALA A 68 -0.52 -16.62 -0.13
C ALA A 68 -0.75 -15.19 -0.66
N VAL A 69 0.22 -14.30 -0.44
CA VAL A 69 0.20 -12.93 -0.95
C VAL A 69 1.31 -12.76 -1.97
N ILE A 70 0.96 -12.40 -3.20
CA ILE A 70 1.92 -12.15 -4.27
C ILE A 70 2.15 -10.65 -4.38
N GLY A 71 3.37 -10.24 -4.04
CA GLY A 71 3.78 -8.83 -4.00
C GLY A 71 3.79 -8.23 -2.60
N ASN A 72 4.63 -7.23 -2.43
CA ASN A 72 4.86 -6.53 -1.17
C ASN A 72 4.82 -5.00 -1.32
N ALA A 73 4.06 -4.49 -2.31
CA ALA A 73 3.90 -3.07 -2.55
C ALA A 73 3.02 -2.39 -1.48
N ALA A 74 2.72 -1.10 -1.65
CA ALA A 74 1.99 -0.27 -0.69
C ALA A 74 0.67 -0.88 -0.21
N SER A 75 -0.08 -1.55 -1.10
CA SER A 75 -1.32 -2.24 -0.72
C SER A 75 -1.05 -3.39 0.25
N ALA A 76 -0.06 -4.24 -0.04
CA ALA A 76 0.30 -5.37 0.82
C ALA A 76 0.77 -4.89 2.21
N VAL A 77 1.55 -3.83 2.28
CA VAL A 77 1.99 -3.24 3.56
C VAL A 77 0.80 -2.82 4.44
N GLN A 78 -0.34 -2.48 3.84
CA GLN A 78 -1.54 -2.05 4.57
C GLN A 78 -2.43 -3.22 4.99
N PHE A 79 -2.73 -4.16 4.09
CA PHE A 79 -3.68 -5.23 4.41
C PHE A 79 -3.04 -6.46 5.08
N VAL A 80 -1.77 -6.78 4.77
CA VAL A 80 -1.09 -7.96 5.35
C VAL A 80 -1.11 -7.98 6.88
N PRO A 81 -0.80 -6.89 7.59
CA PRO A 81 -0.90 -6.88 9.05
C PRO A 81 -2.32 -7.11 9.58
N GLN A 82 -3.35 -6.78 8.79
CA GLN A 82 -4.75 -6.97 9.18
C GLN A 82 -5.20 -8.42 9.02
N ILE A 83 -4.72 -9.11 7.99
CA ILE A 83 -5.11 -10.50 7.73
C ILE A 83 -4.21 -11.52 8.43
N ALA A 84 -2.99 -11.13 8.82
CA ALA A 84 -2.04 -12.02 9.48
C ALA A 84 -2.58 -12.69 10.76
N PRO A 85 -3.32 -11.98 11.64
CA PRO A 85 -3.92 -12.60 12.83
C PRO A 85 -5.05 -13.57 12.52
N LEU A 86 -5.66 -13.50 11.34
CA LEU A 86 -6.77 -14.37 10.92
C LEU A 86 -6.25 -15.66 10.27
N ALA A 87 -5.11 -15.61 9.61
CA ALA A 87 -4.56 -16.73 8.86
C ALA A 87 -3.91 -17.78 9.78
N SER A 88 -4.10 -19.06 9.48
CA SER A 88 -3.30 -20.13 10.12
C SER A 88 -1.85 -20.13 9.62
N LYS A 89 -1.64 -19.73 8.37
CA LYS A 89 -0.31 -19.52 7.78
C LYS A 89 -0.40 -18.42 6.73
N LEU A 90 0.56 -17.48 6.79
CA LEU A 90 0.66 -16.41 5.80
C LEU A 90 2.03 -16.50 5.09
N THR A 91 2.00 -16.60 3.78
CA THR A 91 3.22 -16.63 2.96
C THR A 91 3.22 -15.44 2.01
N ILE A 92 4.30 -14.65 2.01
CA ILE A 92 4.46 -13.50 1.13
C ILE A 92 5.51 -13.82 0.09
N PHE A 93 5.13 -13.76 -1.19
CA PHE A 93 6.03 -13.91 -2.32
C PHE A 93 6.47 -12.52 -2.79
N GLN A 94 7.75 -12.22 -2.66
CA GLN A 94 8.32 -10.94 -3.04
C GLN A 94 9.54 -11.09 -3.94
N ARG A 95 9.65 -10.23 -4.95
CA ARG A 95 10.82 -10.18 -5.82
C ARG A 95 11.98 -9.43 -5.17
N SER A 96 11.69 -8.35 -4.47
CA SER A 96 12.67 -7.53 -3.75
C SER A 96 12.06 -6.99 -2.45
N ALA A 97 12.87 -6.88 -1.42
CA ALA A 97 12.46 -6.29 -0.16
C ALA A 97 12.12 -4.78 -0.30
N ASN A 98 11.36 -4.23 0.65
CA ASN A 98 11.04 -2.80 0.70
C ASN A 98 11.80 -2.10 1.81
N TRP A 99 12.22 -0.85 1.55
CA TRP A 99 12.61 0.06 2.63
C TRP A 99 11.38 0.44 3.44
N LEU A 100 11.39 0.08 4.72
CA LEU A 100 10.28 0.35 5.64
C LEU A 100 10.74 1.34 6.72
N MET A 101 9.90 2.35 6.95
CA MET A 101 10.09 3.32 8.03
C MET A 101 9.01 3.15 9.09
N PRO A 102 9.31 3.40 10.37
CA PRO A 102 8.30 3.35 11.42
C PRO A 102 7.18 4.34 11.11
N ARG A 103 5.95 3.85 11.04
CA ARG A 103 4.77 4.71 10.91
C ARG A 103 4.44 5.30 12.29
N LYS A 104 4.54 6.62 12.39
CA LYS A 104 4.14 7.37 13.58
C LYS A 104 2.69 7.83 13.49
N ASP A 105 1.81 6.91 13.16
CA ASP A 105 0.39 7.21 13.03
C ASP A 105 -0.32 7.10 14.38
N ARG A 106 -1.09 8.13 14.74
CA ARG A 106 -1.89 8.16 15.95
C ARG A 106 -3.12 9.04 15.76
N LEU A 107 -4.19 8.69 16.42
CA LEU A 107 -5.37 9.55 16.49
C LEU A 107 -5.02 10.83 17.27
N TYR A 108 -5.48 11.95 16.77
CA TYR A 108 -5.39 13.20 17.52
C TYR A 108 -6.26 13.11 18.79
N ALA A 109 -5.71 13.58 19.91
CA ALA A 109 -6.49 13.68 21.12
C ALA A 109 -7.75 14.57 20.90
N PRO A 110 -8.87 14.29 21.56
CA PRO A 110 -10.11 15.06 21.37
C PRO A 110 -9.96 16.56 21.60
N ARG A 111 -9.06 16.96 22.51
CA ARG A 111 -8.70 18.38 22.73
C ARG A 111 -8.05 18.99 21.50
N THR A 112 -7.10 18.30 20.89
CA THR A 112 -6.42 18.74 19.66
C THR A 112 -7.40 18.85 18.50
N GLN A 113 -8.29 17.86 18.33
CA GLN A 113 -9.34 17.91 17.31
C GLN A 113 -10.23 19.15 17.48
N ARG A 114 -10.74 19.38 18.68
CA ARG A 114 -11.57 20.57 19.00
C ARG A 114 -10.84 21.89 18.74
N MET A 115 -9.57 21.98 19.12
CA MET A 115 -8.74 23.16 18.89
C MET A 115 -8.55 23.44 17.40
N LEU A 116 -8.19 22.43 16.62
CA LEU A 116 -7.97 22.57 15.17
C LEU A 116 -9.29 22.90 14.43
N THR A 117 -10.41 22.33 14.87
CA THR A 117 -11.75 22.66 14.32
C THR A 117 -12.16 24.08 14.66
N ARG A 118 -11.89 24.55 15.90
CA ARG A 118 -12.27 25.89 16.37
C ARG A 118 -11.43 26.99 15.73
N PHE A 119 -10.16 26.69 15.39
CA PHE A 119 -9.21 27.65 14.85
C PHE A 119 -8.63 27.15 13.52
N PRO A 120 -9.34 27.36 12.37
CA PRO A 120 -8.90 26.86 11.06
C PRO A 120 -7.53 27.40 10.61
N GLY A 121 -7.17 28.64 11.02
CA GLY A 121 -5.85 29.21 10.75
C GLY A 121 -4.71 28.43 11.44
N LEU A 122 -4.93 27.94 12.65
CA LEU A 122 -3.99 27.07 13.35
C LEU A 122 -3.88 25.69 12.66
N ALA A 123 -5.00 25.15 12.20
CA ALA A 123 -5.01 23.90 11.45
C ALA A 123 -4.19 24.03 10.15
N ARG A 124 -4.34 25.15 9.44
CA ARG A 124 -3.56 25.44 8.23
C ARG A 124 -2.07 25.58 8.53
N LEU A 125 -1.72 26.37 9.54
CA LEU A 125 -0.32 26.54 9.96
C LEU A 125 0.32 25.20 10.35
N TYR A 126 -0.40 24.37 11.09
CA TYR A 126 0.05 23.03 11.46
C TYR A 126 0.25 22.12 10.24
N HIS A 127 -0.68 22.15 9.29
CA HIS A 127 -0.58 21.43 8.02
C HIS A 127 0.65 21.89 7.21
N ASP A 128 0.82 23.20 7.05
CA ASP A 128 1.92 23.79 6.28
C ASP A 128 3.29 23.49 6.92
N ALA A 129 3.36 23.53 8.25
CA ALA A 129 4.55 23.12 8.99
C ALA A 129 4.85 21.63 8.78
N GLN A 130 3.85 20.75 8.83
CA GLN A 130 4.05 19.33 8.52
C GLN A 130 4.51 19.12 7.08
N TRP A 131 3.88 19.79 6.11
CA TRP A 131 4.28 19.74 4.70
C TRP A 131 5.74 20.15 4.53
N PHE A 132 6.15 21.27 5.12
CA PHE A 132 7.51 21.75 5.04
C PHE A 132 8.52 20.76 5.65
N PHE A 133 8.29 20.30 6.89
CA PHE A 133 9.23 19.42 7.57
C PHE A 133 9.31 18.01 6.98
N PHE A 134 8.18 17.44 6.59
CA PHE A 134 8.16 16.06 6.04
C PHE A 134 8.33 16.04 4.53
N GLY A 135 7.72 16.97 3.81
CA GLY A 135 7.81 17.06 2.36
C GLY A 135 9.17 17.64 1.93
N GLU A 136 9.38 18.92 2.22
CA GLU A 136 10.52 19.63 1.67
C GLU A 136 11.84 19.26 2.35
N MET A 137 11.88 19.10 3.66
CA MET A 137 13.13 18.82 4.36
C MET A 137 13.53 17.34 4.41
N GLN A 138 12.59 16.40 4.25
CA GLN A 138 12.89 14.97 4.33
C GLN A 138 12.63 14.26 3.00
N LEU A 139 11.43 14.35 2.45
CA LEU A 139 11.05 13.57 1.27
C LEU A 139 11.73 14.09 0.00
N THR A 140 11.74 15.41 -0.23
CA THR A 140 12.36 16.02 -1.41
C THR A 140 13.86 15.72 -1.51
N PRO A 141 14.70 15.91 -0.46
CA PRO A 141 16.10 15.53 -0.52
C PRO A 141 16.32 14.02 -0.65
N LEU A 142 15.43 13.20 -0.06
CA LEU A 142 15.46 11.75 -0.20
C LEU A 142 15.23 11.34 -1.66
N MET A 143 14.22 11.91 -2.31
CA MET A 143 13.91 11.66 -3.73
C MET A 143 15.00 12.18 -4.67
N LYS A 144 15.63 13.32 -4.34
CA LYS A 144 16.80 13.86 -5.04
C LYS A 144 18.11 13.13 -4.70
N GLN A 145 18.03 12.06 -3.91
CA GLN A 145 19.14 11.20 -3.54
C GLN A 145 20.30 11.93 -2.85
N VAL A 146 20.00 12.92 -2.02
CA VAL A 146 21.00 13.65 -1.23
C VAL A 146 21.67 12.70 -0.22
N LYS A 147 22.96 12.43 -0.40
CA LYS A 147 23.72 11.39 0.32
C LYS A 147 23.52 11.37 1.85
N PRO A 148 23.68 12.48 2.61
CA PRO A 148 23.51 12.44 4.06
C PRO A 148 22.08 12.09 4.48
N VAL A 149 21.06 12.55 3.73
CA VAL A 149 19.66 12.24 4.01
C VAL A 149 19.37 10.76 3.74
N GLN A 150 19.89 10.23 2.64
CA GLN A 150 19.79 8.80 2.34
C GLN A 150 20.48 7.94 3.42
N ALA A 151 21.69 8.32 3.85
CA ALA A 151 22.41 7.58 4.89
C ALA A 151 21.60 7.52 6.20
N LEU A 152 21.04 8.66 6.61
CA LEU A 152 20.20 8.74 7.81
C LEU A 152 18.92 7.92 7.67
N ALA A 153 18.23 8.02 6.52
CA ALA A 153 17.01 7.26 6.25
C ALA A 153 17.29 5.74 6.22
N ARG A 154 18.38 5.34 5.56
CA ARG A 154 18.84 3.95 5.54
C ARG A 154 19.16 3.44 6.94
N TRP A 155 19.88 4.19 7.72
CA TRP A 155 20.20 3.83 9.11
C TRP A 155 18.91 3.63 9.93
N LYS A 156 17.97 4.58 9.87
CA LYS A 156 16.66 4.48 10.57
C LYS A 156 15.88 3.23 10.15
N SER A 157 15.80 2.95 8.84
CA SER A 157 15.10 1.78 8.30
C SER A 157 15.75 0.47 8.77
N LEU A 158 17.08 0.36 8.69
CA LEU A 158 17.81 -0.83 9.15
C LEU A 158 17.71 -1.02 10.68
N ALA A 159 17.75 0.06 11.45
CA ALA A 159 17.54 0.00 12.90
C ALA A 159 16.12 -0.49 13.24
N HIS A 160 15.11 -0.03 12.47
CA HIS A 160 13.74 -0.52 12.60
C HIS A 160 13.65 -2.01 12.26
N LEU A 161 14.21 -2.44 11.14
CA LEU A 161 14.25 -3.85 10.75
C LEU A 161 14.90 -4.74 11.82
N ARG A 162 16.04 -4.32 12.39
CA ARG A 162 16.73 -5.06 13.46
C ARG A 162 15.89 -5.21 14.72
N ARG A 163 15.05 -4.22 15.05
CA ARG A 163 14.15 -4.29 16.21
C ARG A 163 13.00 -5.26 15.97
N GLN A 164 12.45 -5.30 14.75
CA GLN A 164 11.27 -6.09 14.41
C GLN A 164 11.60 -7.54 14.06
N VAL A 165 12.72 -7.79 13.38
CA VAL A 165 13.10 -9.12 12.89
C VAL A 165 14.30 -9.61 13.66
N LYS A 166 14.08 -10.59 14.54
CA LYS A 166 15.15 -11.15 15.42
C LYS A 166 16.03 -12.16 14.68
N ASP A 167 15.44 -12.94 13.77
CA ASP A 167 16.16 -13.93 12.98
C ASP A 167 17.14 -13.25 12.00
N PRO A 168 18.46 -13.52 12.10
CA PRO A 168 19.47 -12.93 11.23
C PRO A 168 19.32 -13.34 9.76
N ALA A 169 18.96 -14.61 9.50
CA ALA A 169 18.82 -15.15 8.15
C ALA A 169 17.63 -14.50 7.40
N LEU A 170 16.49 -14.38 8.11
CA LEU A 170 15.34 -13.67 7.58
C LEU A 170 15.62 -12.18 7.38
N ARG A 171 16.32 -11.56 8.33
CA ARG A 171 16.68 -10.14 8.24
C ARG A 171 17.57 -9.85 7.04
N ALA A 172 18.54 -10.72 6.73
CA ALA A 172 19.39 -10.56 5.56
C ALA A 172 18.58 -10.55 4.25
N LYS A 173 17.54 -11.39 4.15
CA LYS A 173 16.61 -11.44 3.00
C LYS A 173 15.71 -10.21 2.89
N LEU A 174 15.53 -9.45 3.98
CA LEU A 174 14.65 -8.27 4.04
C LEU A 174 15.40 -6.94 3.90
N VAL A 175 16.71 -6.97 3.71
CA VAL A 175 17.49 -5.77 3.38
C VAL A 175 17.39 -5.51 1.87
N PRO A 176 16.87 -4.32 1.46
CA PRO A 176 16.83 -3.98 0.04
C PRO A 176 18.23 -3.73 -0.54
N ASP A 177 18.42 -4.10 -1.81
CA ASP A 177 19.67 -3.97 -2.57
C ASP A 177 19.72 -2.71 -3.46
N TYR A 178 18.75 -1.83 -3.33
CA TYR A 178 18.62 -0.59 -4.09
C TYR A 178 18.59 0.65 -3.17
N PRO A 179 18.90 1.86 -3.69
CA PRO A 179 18.91 3.09 -2.89
C PRO A 179 17.52 3.39 -2.30
N ILE A 180 17.50 3.85 -1.04
CA ILE A 180 16.26 4.29 -0.42
C ILE A 180 15.67 5.49 -1.17
N GLY A 181 14.36 5.45 -1.43
CA GLY A 181 13.67 6.45 -2.25
C GLY A 181 13.63 6.13 -3.76
N ALA A 182 14.34 5.10 -4.23
CA ALA A 182 14.41 4.76 -5.66
C ALA A 182 13.29 3.83 -6.16
N LYS A 183 12.63 3.08 -5.27
CA LYS A 183 11.55 2.17 -5.67
C LYS A 183 10.22 2.91 -5.75
N ARG A 184 9.52 2.69 -6.85
CA ARG A 184 8.17 3.18 -7.11
C ARG A 184 7.12 2.17 -6.68
#